data_31a3d7cdec6db699109c18c346468273
#
_entry.id   31a3d7cdec6db699109c18c346468273
#
_cell.length_a   1.000
_cell.length_b   1.000
_cell.length_c   1.000
_cell.angle_alpha   90.00
_cell.angle_beta   90.00
_cell.angle_gamma   90.00
#
_symmetry.space_group_name_H-M   'P 1'
#
loop_
_entity.id
_entity.type
_entity.pdbx_description
1 polymer ?
#
loop_
_entity_poly.entity_id
_entity_poly.type
_entity_poly.pdbx_seq_one_letter_code
_entity_poly.pdbx_strand_id
1 'polypeptide(L)'
;MFRALSFRLMPGELLSLQGRNGSGKTSLLRMLCGLLPPAGGEIRWRNEPIGKLGEDYRRELCFLGHQNAIKEELTPLENLMASARLADEALEEGAALDALETLGLAGREDLACRYLSQGQKRRVALARLVNERRALWLLDEPFVALDTAAVDLVAGLIGAHLQRGGLAVLTTHQAVDIPAGSVRQLVLG
;
A
#
# COMPACT_ATOMS: atom_id res chain seq x y z
N MET A 1 0.63 -7.79 22.46
CA MET A 1 1.23 -6.88 21.48
C MET A 1 2.73 -7.12 21.51
N PHE A 2 3.43 -7.06 20.39
CA PHE A 2 4.86 -7.40 20.29
C PHE A 2 5.76 -6.52 21.19
N ARG A 3 6.90 -7.07 21.64
CA ARG A 3 7.92 -6.38 22.44
C ARG A 3 9.29 -6.64 21.82
N ALA A 4 10.21 -5.68 21.99
CA ALA A 4 11.60 -5.78 21.52
C ALA A 4 11.74 -6.15 20.02
N LEU A 5 10.85 -5.63 19.18
CA LEU A 5 10.90 -5.85 17.75
C LEU A 5 12.00 -4.96 17.14
N SER A 6 12.95 -5.57 16.43
CA SER A 6 14.00 -4.85 15.70
C SER A 6 14.19 -5.47 14.34
N PHE A 7 14.15 -4.65 13.30
CA PHE A 7 14.46 -5.05 11.92
C PHE A 7 14.98 -3.88 11.11
N ARG A 8 15.57 -4.18 10.00
CA ARG A 8 16.02 -3.20 9.00
C ARG A 8 15.62 -3.68 7.62
N LEU A 9 15.16 -2.78 6.78
CA LEU A 9 14.89 -3.02 5.36
C LEU A 9 15.88 -2.25 4.50
N MET A 10 16.33 -2.87 3.45
CA MET A 10 17.20 -2.29 2.44
C MET A 10 16.41 -2.06 1.14
N PRO A 11 16.85 -1.14 0.26
CA PRO A 11 16.24 -0.96 -1.05
C PRO A 11 16.06 -2.28 -1.79
N GLY A 12 14.89 -2.48 -2.40
CA GLY A 12 14.53 -3.72 -3.11
C GLY A 12 14.00 -4.84 -2.21
N GLU A 13 13.91 -4.64 -0.89
CA GLU A 13 13.40 -5.66 0.03
C GLU A 13 11.91 -5.54 0.31
N LEU A 14 11.26 -6.70 0.41
CA LEU A 14 9.90 -6.87 0.90
C LEU A 14 9.90 -7.46 2.31
N LEU A 15 9.18 -6.84 3.24
CA LEU A 15 8.84 -7.42 4.54
C LEU A 15 7.39 -7.88 4.56
N SER A 16 7.18 -9.18 4.65
CA SER A 16 5.87 -9.79 4.85
C SER A 16 5.60 -9.97 6.35
N LEU A 17 4.61 -9.26 6.87
CA LEU A 17 4.17 -9.36 8.26
C LEU A 17 3.16 -10.49 8.39
N GLN A 18 3.48 -11.49 9.17
CA GLN A 18 2.64 -12.64 9.44
C GLN A 18 2.22 -12.68 10.91
N GLY A 19 1.16 -13.40 11.21
CA GLY A 19 0.66 -13.58 12.57
C GLY A 19 -0.85 -13.68 12.61
N ARG A 20 -1.38 -14.16 13.74
CA ARG A 20 -2.82 -14.32 13.95
C ARG A 20 -3.55 -12.98 13.92
N ASN A 21 -4.87 -12.99 13.72
CA ASN A 21 -5.67 -11.78 13.88
C ASN A 21 -5.50 -11.21 15.30
N GLY A 22 -5.32 -9.89 15.39
CA GLY A 22 -5.04 -9.25 16.68
C GLY A 22 -3.56 -9.26 17.12
N SER A 23 -2.63 -9.88 16.39
CA SER A 23 -1.19 -9.89 16.75
C SER A 23 -0.49 -8.53 16.65
N GLY A 24 -1.14 -7.53 16.04
CA GLY A 24 -0.61 -6.17 15.94
C GLY A 24 -0.06 -5.80 14.56
N LYS A 25 -0.29 -6.58 13.50
CA LYS A 25 0.18 -6.28 12.13
C LYS A 25 -0.22 -4.88 11.66
N THR A 26 -1.51 -4.57 11.69
CA THR A 26 -2.02 -3.23 11.34
C THR A 26 -1.47 -2.14 12.26
N SER A 27 -1.28 -2.44 13.56
CA SER A 27 -0.67 -1.49 14.51
C SER A 27 0.78 -1.18 14.13
N LEU A 28 1.55 -2.20 13.72
CA LEU A 28 2.92 -2.00 13.25
C LEU A 28 2.95 -1.15 11.98
N LEU A 29 2.07 -1.43 10.99
CA LEU A 29 1.97 -0.59 9.80
C LEU A 29 1.62 0.87 10.15
N ARG A 30 0.68 1.09 11.08
CA ARG A 30 0.34 2.44 11.54
C ARG A 30 1.50 3.14 12.26
N MET A 31 2.33 2.39 13.01
CA MET A 31 3.55 2.93 13.61
C MET A 31 4.56 3.31 12.52
N LEU A 32 4.75 2.46 11.51
CA LEU A 32 5.61 2.75 10.36
C LEU A 32 5.11 3.96 9.55
N CYS A 33 3.79 4.19 9.48
CA CYS A 33 3.23 5.41 8.87
C CYS A 33 3.43 6.68 9.73
N GLY A 34 3.87 6.55 10.98
CA GLY A 34 3.88 7.65 11.93
C GLY A 34 2.50 8.06 12.44
N LEU A 35 1.47 7.23 12.21
CA LEU A 35 0.09 7.45 12.70
C LEU A 35 -0.10 7.00 14.16
N LEU A 36 0.78 6.14 14.66
CA LEU A 36 0.78 5.63 16.01
C LEU A 36 2.21 5.67 16.56
N PRO A 37 2.49 6.35 17.68
CA PRO A 37 3.81 6.31 18.27
C PRO A 37 4.09 4.93 18.89
N PRO A 38 5.33 4.39 18.80
CA PRO A 38 5.71 3.21 19.54
C PRO A 38 5.74 3.51 21.05
N ALA A 39 5.36 2.54 21.88
CA ALA A 39 5.43 2.67 23.35
C ALA A 39 6.88 2.75 23.87
N GLY A 40 7.83 2.32 23.09
CA GLY A 40 9.27 2.38 23.35
C GLY A 40 10.07 2.06 22.10
N GLY A 41 11.35 2.45 22.10
CA GLY A 41 12.18 2.36 20.90
C GLY A 41 11.90 3.50 19.91
N GLU A 42 12.40 3.36 18.71
CA GLU A 42 12.24 4.37 17.66
C GLU A 42 12.17 3.74 16.27
N ILE A 43 11.53 4.44 15.35
CA ILE A 43 11.48 4.10 13.92
C ILE A 43 12.33 5.14 13.20
N ARG A 44 13.22 4.66 12.32
CA ARG A 44 14.12 5.51 11.55
C ARG A 44 13.91 5.32 10.06
N TRP A 45 13.98 6.41 9.33
CA TRP A 45 14.05 6.46 7.88
C TRP A 45 15.38 7.09 7.47
N ARG A 46 16.19 6.39 6.66
CA ARG A 46 17.55 6.84 6.27
C ARG A 46 18.40 7.28 7.47
N ASN A 47 18.35 6.51 8.56
CA ASN A 47 19.02 6.74 9.84
C ASN A 47 18.49 7.91 10.71
N GLU A 48 17.50 8.67 10.23
CA GLU A 48 16.86 9.74 11.02
C GLU A 48 15.54 9.26 11.63
N PRO A 49 15.24 9.60 12.89
CA PRO A 49 13.95 9.29 13.49
C PRO A 49 12.80 9.90 12.70
N ILE A 50 11.77 9.10 12.37
CA ILE A 50 10.61 9.57 11.58
C ILE A 50 9.85 10.72 12.23
N GLY A 51 9.86 10.80 13.56
CA GLY A 51 9.27 11.90 14.30
C GLY A 51 9.96 13.25 14.09
N LYS A 52 11.26 13.26 13.73
CA LYS A 52 11.99 14.48 13.36
C LYS A 52 11.72 14.90 11.92
N LEU A 53 11.55 13.92 11.03
CA LEU A 53 11.32 14.16 9.60
C LEU A 53 9.90 14.69 9.33
N GLY A 54 8.92 14.29 10.11
CA GLY A 54 7.56 14.81 10.01
C GLY A 54 6.94 14.61 8.61
N GLU A 55 6.70 15.71 7.91
CA GLU A 55 6.10 15.67 6.56
C GLU A 55 7.04 15.12 5.49
N ASP A 56 8.34 15.37 5.60
CA ASP A 56 9.32 14.84 4.64
C ASP A 56 9.29 13.32 4.61
N TYR A 57 9.12 12.67 5.77
CA TYR A 57 8.90 11.24 5.82
C TYR A 57 7.58 10.83 5.17
N ARG A 58 6.49 11.56 5.43
CA ARG A 58 5.17 11.23 4.86
C ARG A 58 5.14 11.32 3.34
N ARG A 59 5.93 12.19 2.76
CA ARG A 59 6.11 12.28 1.30
C ARG A 59 6.84 11.10 0.68
N GLU A 60 7.58 10.34 1.48
CA GLU A 60 8.35 9.16 1.05
C GLU A 60 7.53 7.85 1.10
N LEU A 61 6.32 7.86 1.69
CA LEU A 61 5.54 6.65 1.90
C LEU A 61 4.17 6.68 1.23
N CYS A 62 3.78 5.54 0.67
CA CYS A 62 2.41 5.23 0.26
C CYS A 62 1.81 4.25 1.26
N PHE A 63 0.69 4.62 1.88
CA PHE A 63 -0.06 3.74 2.78
C PHE A 63 -1.39 3.34 2.15
N LEU A 64 -1.60 2.03 2.01
CA LEU A 64 -2.87 1.42 1.67
C LEU A 64 -3.36 0.62 2.88
N GLY A 65 -4.35 1.15 3.57
CA GLY A 65 -4.95 0.49 4.73
C GLY A 65 -5.91 -0.63 4.36
N HIS A 66 -6.41 -1.30 5.39
CA HIS A 66 -7.41 -2.36 5.24
C HIS A 66 -8.70 -1.84 4.58
N GLN A 67 -9.14 -0.64 4.93
CA GLN A 67 -10.27 0.04 4.26
C GLN A 67 -9.78 0.69 2.97
N ASN A 68 -10.63 0.65 1.94
CA ASN A 68 -10.27 1.15 0.61
C ASN A 68 -10.05 2.67 0.55
N ALA A 69 -10.53 3.43 1.54
CA ALA A 69 -10.42 4.90 1.61
C ALA A 69 -10.92 5.61 0.34
N ILE A 70 -11.95 5.06 -0.31
CA ILE A 70 -12.66 5.64 -1.44
C ILE A 70 -13.94 6.32 -0.99
N LYS A 71 -14.36 7.35 -1.73
CA LYS A 71 -15.66 8.00 -1.59
C LYS A 71 -16.66 7.28 -2.48
N GLU A 72 -17.72 6.74 -1.88
CA GLU A 72 -18.70 5.92 -2.61
C GLU A 72 -19.57 6.74 -3.57
N GLU A 73 -19.70 8.03 -3.33
CA GLU A 73 -20.42 8.97 -4.18
C GLU A 73 -19.66 9.36 -5.44
N LEU A 74 -18.34 9.27 -5.40
CA LEU A 74 -17.46 9.61 -6.51
C LEU A 74 -17.27 8.41 -7.44
N THR A 75 -16.94 8.69 -8.68
CA THR A 75 -16.51 7.69 -9.66
C THR A 75 -15.10 7.16 -9.36
N PRO A 76 -14.65 6.04 -9.95
CA PRO A 76 -13.26 5.59 -9.88
C PRO A 76 -12.26 6.67 -10.29
N LEU A 77 -12.51 7.35 -11.40
CA LEU A 77 -11.66 8.42 -11.91
C LEU A 77 -11.57 9.59 -10.91
N GLU A 78 -12.72 10.07 -10.42
CA GLU A 78 -12.74 11.14 -9.43
C GLU A 78 -12.05 10.76 -8.12
N ASN A 79 -12.20 9.50 -7.65
CA ASN A 79 -11.50 9.01 -6.47
C ASN A 79 -9.99 9.03 -6.65
N LEU A 80 -9.50 8.58 -7.81
CA LEU A 80 -8.07 8.51 -8.11
C LEU A 80 -7.48 9.92 -8.20
N MET A 81 -8.14 10.83 -8.93
CA MET A 81 -7.75 12.23 -9.06
C MET A 81 -7.79 12.97 -7.72
N ALA A 82 -8.83 12.75 -6.91
CA ALA A 82 -8.91 13.34 -5.57
C ALA A 82 -7.80 12.83 -4.65
N SER A 83 -7.48 11.54 -4.70
CA SER A 83 -6.39 10.94 -3.92
C SER A 83 -5.03 11.56 -4.29
N ALA A 84 -4.75 11.74 -5.58
CA ALA A 84 -3.52 12.35 -6.06
C ALA A 84 -3.40 13.82 -5.59
N ARG A 85 -4.49 14.61 -5.70
CA ARG A 85 -4.53 16.00 -5.23
C ARG A 85 -4.28 16.12 -3.72
N LEU A 86 -4.88 15.21 -2.92
CA LEU A 86 -4.65 15.18 -1.46
C LEU A 86 -3.21 14.81 -1.11
N ALA A 87 -2.54 14.13 -2.00
CA ALA A 87 -1.14 13.71 -1.87
C ALA A 87 -0.14 14.73 -2.43
N ASP A 88 -0.63 15.87 -2.93
CA ASP A 88 0.14 16.91 -3.64
C ASP A 88 0.89 16.32 -4.86
N GLU A 89 0.23 15.40 -5.56
CA GLU A 89 0.75 14.75 -6.76
C GLU A 89 0.04 15.23 -8.01
N ALA A 90 0.82 15.52 -9.04
CA ALA A 90 0.27 15.78 -10.37
C ALA A 90 -0.07 14.44 -11.03
N LEU A 91 -1.35 14.17 -11.21
CA LEU A 91 -1.85 13.02 -11.95
C LEU A 91 -2.71 13.54 -13.11
N GLU A 92 -2.26 13.27 -14.32
CA GLU A 92 -3.02 13.57 -15.52
C GLU A 92 -4.19 12.60 -15.69
N GLU A 93 -5.31 13.06 -16.21
CA GLU A 93 -6.53 12.26 -16.38
C GLU A 93 -6.28 11.01 -17.23
N GLY A 94 -5.49 11.14 -18.32
CA GLY A 94 -5.11 9.99 -19.14
C GLY A 94 -4.37 8.90 -18.34
N ALA A 95 -3.40 9.29 -17.50
CA ALA A 95 -2.67 8.35 -16.66
C ALA A 95 -3.58 7.72 -15.57
N ALA A 96 -4.59 8.44 -15.10
CA ALA A 96 -5.58 7.90 -14.18
C ALA A 96 -6.48 6.86 -14.86
N LEU A 97 -6.92 7.12 -16.10
CA LEU A 97 -7.69 6.17 -16.92
C LEU A 97 -6.88 4.91 -17.22
N ASP A 98 -5.63 5.04 -17.64
CA ASP A 98 -4.72 3.92 -17.87
C ASP A 98 -4.52 3.06 -16.61
N ALA A 99 -4.44 3.69 -15.44
CA ALA A 99 -4.34 2.98 -14.16
C ALA A 99 -5.62 2.20 -13.84
N LEU A 100 -6.78 2.75 -14.12
CA LEU A 100 -8.06 2.07 -13.93
C LEU A 100 -8.20 0.90 -14.91
N GLU A 101 -7.85 1.08 -16.17
CA GLU A 101 -7.84 0.01 -17.18
C GLU A 101 -6.89 -1.11 -16.77
N THR A 102 -5.66 -0.78 -16.32
CA THR A 102 -4.68 -1.74 -15.80
C THR A 102 -5.28 -2.60 -14.68
N LEU A 103 -6.10 -2.03 -13.81
CA LEU A 103 -6.78 -2.76 -12.73
C LEU A 103 -8.11 -3.43 -13.17
N GLY A 104 -8.40 -3.46 -14.49
CA GLY A 104 -9.59 -4.11 -15.04
C GLY A 104 -10.90 -3.38 -14.71
N LEU A 105 -10.84 -2.04 -14.65
CA LEU A 105 -11.99 -1.18 -14.40
C LEU A 105 -12.44 -0.41 -15.67
N ALA A 106 -11.94 -0.82 -16.85
CA ALA A 106 -12.36 -0.25 -18.13
C ALA A 106 -13.90 -0.31 -18.31
N GLY A 107 -14.48 0.81 -18.72
CA GLY A 107 -15.93 0.98 -18.88
C GLY A 107 -16.69 1.19 -17.56
N ARG A 108 -15.99 1.50 -16.46
CA ARG A 108 -16.58 1.80 -15.14
C ARG A 108 -16.09 3.12 -14.57
N GLU A 109 -15.34 3.87 -15.33
CA GLU A 109 -14.65 5.10 -14.92
C GLU A 109 -15.64 6.15 -14.42
N ASP A 110 -16.85 6.20 -15.02
CA ASP A 110 -17.91 7.17 -14.77
C ASP A 110 -19.03 6.65 -13.86
N LEU A 111 -18.93 5.39 -13.41
CA LEU A 111 -19.93 4.79 -12.53
C LEU A 111 -19.61 5.09 -11.06
N ALA A 112 -20.51 5.71 -10.30
CA ALA A 112 -20.28 5.97 -8.88
C ALA A 112 -19.89 4.69 -8.12
N CYS A 113 -18.85 4.79 -7.27
CA CYS A 113 -18.24 3.63 -6.60
C CYS A 113 -19.22 2.84 -5.71
N ARG A 114 -20.31 3.44 -5.25
CA ARG A 114 -21.36 2.73 -4.50
C ARG A 114 -21.99 1.56 -5.29
N TYR A 115 -21.99 1.62 -6.62
CA TYR A 115 -22.53 0.57 -7.48
C TYR A 115 -21.50 -0.51 -7.85
N LEU A 116 -20.26 -0.36 -7.44
CA LEU A 116 -19.19 -1.31 -7.67
C LEU A 116 -19.23 -2.44 -6.63
N SER A 117 -18.82 -3.65 -7.05
CA SER A 117 -18.57 -4.76 -6.13
C SER A 117 -17.41 -4.45 -5.17
N GLN A 118 -17.29 -5.19 -4.08
CA GLN A 118 -16.18 -5.02 -3.13
C GLN A 118 -14.81 -5.22 -3.78
N GLY A 119 -14.69 -6.21 -4.69
CA GLY A 119 -13.46 -6.43 -5.46
C GLY A 119 -13.15 -5.26 -6.39
N GLN A 120 -14.17 -4.70 -7.07
CA GLN A 120 -13.99 -3.50 -7.90
C GLN A 120 -13.59 -2.28 -7.07
N LYS A 121 -14.22 -2.06 -5.92
CA LYS A 121 -13.82 -1.01 -4.96
C LYS A 121 -12.37 -1.19 -4.50
N ARG A 122 -11.96 -2.44 -4.25
CA ARG A 122 -10.55 -2.74 -3.90
C ARG A 122 -9.60 -2.39 -5.05
N ARG A 123 -9.97 -2.71 -6.29
CA ARG A 123 -9.19 -2.37 -7.48
C ARG A 123 -9.09 -0.86 -7.69
N VAL A 124 -10.14 -0.07 -7.41
CA VAL A 124 -10.06 1.41 -7.43
C VAL A 124 -9.01 1.90 -6.44
N ALA A 125 -9.02 1.39 -5.21
CA ALA A 125 -8.03 1.78 -4.20
C ALA A 125 -6.59 1.41 -4.59
N LEU A 126 -6.42 0.26 -5.29
CA LEU A 126 -5.12 -0.25 -5.75
C LEU A 126 -4.62 0.45 -7.02
N ALA A 127 -5.51 1.04 -7.83
CA ALA A 127 -5.13 1.73 -9.07
C ALA A 127 -4.11 2.86 -8.83
N ARG A 128 -4.13 3.47 -7.64
CA ARG A 128 -3.11 4.46 -7.26
C ARG A 128 -1.68 3.92 -7.29
N LEU A 129 -1.48 2.60 -7.07
CA LEU A 129 -0.15 1.99 -7.08
C LEU A 129 0.50 1.95 -8.47
N VAL A 130 -0.30 2.04 -9.55
CA VAL A 130 0.21 2.02 -10.93
C VAL A 130 1.14 3.20 -11.19
N ASN A 131 0.78 4.39 -10.70
CA ASN A 131 1.55 5.62 -10.87
C ASN A 131 2.37 6.00 -9.63
N GLU A 132 2.35 5.18 -8.58
CA GLU A 132 2.99 5.47 -7.29
C GLU A 132 4.52 5.39 -7.39
N ARG A 133 5.20 6.46 -6.97
CA ARG A 133 6.66 6.59 -7.04
C ARG A 133 7.35 6.70 -5.68
N ARG A 134 6.59 6.78 -4.58
CA ARG A 134 7.15 6.88 -3.24
C ARG A 134 8.01 5.68 -2.91
N ALA A 135 9.10 5.93 -2.16
CA ALA A 135 10.11 4.93 -1.88
C ALA A 135 9.61 3.77 -0.98
N LEU A 136 8.66 4.03 -0.08
CA LEU A 136 8.16 3.04 0.87
C LEU A 136 6.66 2.76 0.67
N TRP A 137 6.32 1.52 0.37
CA TRP A 137 4.93 1.07 0.32
C TRP A 137 4.55 0.29 1.58
N LEU A 138 3.50 0.72 2.25
CA LEU A 138 2.93 0.08 3.43
C LEU A 138 1.52 -0.40 3.07
N LEU A 139 1.33 -1.71 2.93
CA LEU A 139 0.12 -2.30 2.34
C LEU A 139 -0.55 -3.25 3.35
N ASP A 140 -1.75 -2.90 3.82
CA ASP A 140 -2.51 -3.72 4.76
C ASP A 140 -3.51 -4.59 3.99
N GLU A 141 -3.24 -5.90 3.92
CA GLU A 141 -4.04 -6.91 3.21
C GLU A 141 -4.36 -6.52 1.76
N PRO A 142 -3.37 -6.22 0.90
CA PRO A 142 -3.62 -5.69 -0.45
C PRO A 142 -4.41 -6.64 -1.35
N PHE A 143 -4.35 -7.94 -1.11
CA PHE A 143 -4.92 -8.98 -1.97
C PHE A 143 -6.35 -9.40 -1.60
N VAL A 144 -6.92 -8.86 -0.52
CA VAL A 144 -8.28 -9.20 -0.08
C VAL A 144 -9.31 -8.79 -1.13
N ALA A 145 -10.29 -9.67 -1.38
CA ALA A 145 -11.39 -9.51 -2.33
C ALA A 145 -10.97 -9.40 -3.81
N LEU A 146 -9.75 -9.82 -4.16
CA LEU A 146 -9.26 -9.91 -5.53
C LEU A 146 -9.40 -11.34 -6.06
N ASP A 147 -9.63 -11.45 -7.37
CA ASP A 147 -9.47 -12.71 -8.09
C ASP A 147 -7.97 -12.95 -8.42
N THR A 148 -7.66 -14.15 -8.87
CA THR A 148 -6.28 -14.58 -9.16
C THR A 148 -5.55 -13.62 -10.11
N ALA A 149 -6.20 -13.22 -11.20
CA ALA A 149 -5.58 -12.31 -12.17
C ALA A 149 -5.23 -10.95 -11.57
N ALA A 150 -6.11 -10.41 -10.72
CA ALA A 150 -5.84 -9.16 -10.01
C ALA A 150 -4.75 -9.33 -8.93
N VAL A 151 -4.68 -10.49 -8.26
CA VAL A 151 -3.59 -10.80 -7.33
C VAL A 151 -2.25 -10.78 -8.05
N ASP A 152 -2.14 -11.49 -9.18
CA ASP A 152 -0.91 -11.56 -9.99
C ASP A 152 -0.47 -10.17 -10.48
N LEU A 153 -1.43 -9.37 -10.92
CA LEU A 153 -1.17 -8.01 -11.37
C LEU A 153 -0.63 -7.13 -10.23
N VAL A 154 -1.27 -7.15 -9.07
CA VAL A 154 -0.83 -6.37 -7.91
C VAL A 154 0.53 -6.87 -7.40
N ALA A 155 0.77 -8.18 -7.39
CA ALA A 155 2.07 -8.76 -7.08
C ALA A 155 3.15 -8.27 -8.06
N GLY A 156 2.83 -8.19 -9.36
CA GLY A 156 3.70 -7.62 -10.38
C GLY A 156 4.02 -6.15 -10.14
N LEU A 157 3.03 -5.32 -9.75
CA LEU A 157 3.26 -3.90 -9.40
C LEU A 157 4.20 -3.76 -8.20
N ILE A 158 4.00 -4.57 -7.15
CA ILE A 158 4.90 -4.59 -5.98
C ILE A 158 6.30 -5.01 -6.41
N GLY A 159 6.42 -6.08 -7.22
CA GLY A 159 7.70 -6.55 -7.74
C GLY A 159 8.44 -5.49 -8.55
N ALA A 160 7.76 -4.79 -9.45
CA ALA A 160 8.31 -3.69 -10.22
C ALA A 160 8.77 -2.52 -9.34
N HIS A 161 8.03 -2.21 -8.26
CA HIS A 161 8.44 -1.22 -7.28
C HIS A 161 9.77 -1.60 -6.59
N LEU A 162 9.87 -2.85 -6.14
CA LEU A 162 11.09 -3.37 -5.49
C LEU A 162 12.30 -3.39 -6.43
N GLN A 163 12.09 -3.79 -7.70
CA GLN A 163 13.15 -3.78 -8.72
C GLN A 163 13.72 -2.39 -9.00
N ARG A 164 12.91 -1.33 -8.82
CA ARG A 164 13.37 0.07 -8.90
C ARG A 164 14.05 0.57 -7.62
N GLY A 165 14.31 -0.32 -6.65
CA GLY A 165 14.92 0.03 -5.37
C GLY A 165 13.95 0.53 -4.31
N GLY A 166 12.65 0.41 -4.53
CA GLY A 166 11.63 0.69 -3.53
C GLY A 166 11.67 -0.31 -2.37
N LEU A 167 10.96 0.01 -1.29
CA LEU A 167 10.78 -0.87 -0.14
C LEU A 167 9.29 -1.13 0.05
N ALA A 168 8.93 -2.35 0.45
CA ALA A 168 7.55 -2.66 0.77
C ALA A 168 7.42 -3.40 2.10
N VAL A 169 6.41 -3.05 2.87
CA VAL A 169 5.95 -3.82 4.03
C VAL A 169 4.49 -4.15 3.80
N LEU A 170 4.14 -5.42 3.83
CA LEU A 170 2.74 -5.81 3.67
C LEU A 170 2.30 -6.84 4.72
N THR A 171 0.99 -6.84 4.96
CA THR A 171 0.31 -7.92 5.65
C THR A 171 -0.45 -8.77 4.63
N THR A 172 -0.46 -10.06 4.80
CA THR A 172 -1.33 -10.95 4.03
C THR A 172 -1.52 -12.27 4.74
N HIS A 173 -2.68 -12.89 4.53
CA HIS A 173 -3.00 -14.26 4.92
C HIS A 173 -2.91 -15.23 3.73
N GLN A 174 -2.66 -14.71 2.54
CA GLN A 174 -2.55 -15.50 1.31
C GLN A 174 -1.08 -15.76 0.99
N ALA A 175 -0.79 -16.95 0.48
CA ALA A 175 0.49 -17.24 -0.13
C ALA A 175 0.49 -16.64 -1.55
N VAL A 176 1.16 -15.50 -1.71
CA VAL A 176 1.30 -14.79 -2.98
C VAL A 176 2.76 -14.75 -3.36
N ASP A 177 3.07 -15.21 -4.57
CA ASP A 177 4.41 -15.09 -5.13
C ASP A 177 4.62 -13.68 -5.68
N ILE A 178 5.48 -12.92 -5.02
CA ILE A 178 5.84 -11.56 -5.43
C ILE A 178 7.22 -11.62 -6.08
N PRO A 179 7.38 -11.17 -7.33
CA PRO A 179 8.64 -11.21 -8.05
C PRO A 179 9.64 -10.20 -7.44
N ALA A 180 10.18 -10.54 -6.28
CA ALA A 180 11.09 -9.71 -5.49
C ALA A 180 12.45 -10.40 -5.35
N GLY A 181 13.52 -9.61 -5.32
CA GLY A 181 14.89 -10.11 -5.10
C GLY A 181 15.10 -10.64 -3.68
N SER A 182 14.42 -10.09 -2.69
CA SER A 182 14.52 -10.51 -1.29
C SER A 182 13.18 -10.34 -0.58
N VAL A 183 12.62 -11.44 -0.10
CA VAL A 183 11.41 -11.45 0.73
C VAL A 183 11.79 -11.90 2.13
N ARG A 184 11.56 -11.04 3.11
CA ARG A 184 11.75 -11.35 4.53
C ARG A 184 10.40 -11.54 5.19
N GLN A 185 10.30 -12.49 6.08
CA GLN A 185 9.10 -12.75 6.86
C GLN A 185 9.33 -12.34 8.30
N LEU A 186 8.36 -11.65 8.88
CA LEU A 186 8.33 -11.28 10.29
C LEU A 186 7.04 -11.78 10.91
N VAL A 187 7.17 -12.73 11.82
CA VAL A 187 6.02 -13.32 12.52
C VAL A 187 5.79 -12.55 13.82
N LEU A 188 4.61 -11.96 13.96
CA LEU A 188 4.16 -11.31 15.19
C LEU A 188 3.33 -12.33 15.99
N GLY A 189 3.78 -12.64 17.20
CA GLY A 189 3.16 -13.56 18.13
C GLY A 189 2.84 -12.94 19.48
#